data_347ec54b059691f73ff8b035e8aadfad
#
_entry.id   347ec54b059691f73ff8b035e8aadfad
#
_cell.length_a   1.000
_cell.length_b   1.000
_cell.length_c   1.000
_cell.angle_alpha   90.00
_cell.angle_beta   90.00
_cell.angle_gamma   90.00
#
_symmetry.space_group_name_H-M   'P 1'
#
loop_
_entity.id
_entity.type
_entity.pdbx_description
1 polymer ?
#
loop_
_entity_poly.entity_id
_entity_poly.type
_entity_poly.pdbx_seq_one_letter_code
_entity_poly.pdbx_strand_id
1 'polypeptide(L)'
;MLSPARRHRMRQQAIEASQSADNPLRHTSGYEQMLIKLNDDKRRLKKVHSNERKAEMKRQLLPEYMPWVSGVLEKGKGAQDAVLMTVMIWRLDAGDVPGALEIARYALTHGLVSPDGFKRASLPYLLAEEVASAATRAWTAKAPVDVDPLLATIEMTESEDMPDQVRAKLHKITGYVLRDAGRASEAMTHLVRAHQLHDGCGVKKDIERLGTAMKK
;
A
#
# COMPACT_ATOMS: atom_id res chain seq x y z
N MET A 1 -7.92 17.19 -16.98
CA MET A 1 -6.75 16.36 -17.38
C MET A 1 -5.52 17.23 -17.61
N LEU A 2 -4.33 16.77 -17.19
CA LEU A 2 -3.07 17.46 -17.48
C LEU A 2 -2.72 17.35 -18.98
N SER A 3 -2.23 18.44 -19.58
CA SER A 3 -1.71 18.38 -20.95
C SER A 3 -0.46 17.49 -21.06
N PRO A 4 -0.16 16.91 -22.25
CA PRO A 4 1.04 16.08 -22.45
C PRO A 4 2.34 16.81 -22.05
N ALA A 5 2.48 18.08 -22.41
CA ALA A 5 3.64 18.90 -22.06
C ALA A 5 3.78 19.09 -20.54
N ARG A 6 2.67 19.29 -19.82
CA ARG A 6 2.68 19.42 -18.36
C ARG A 6 3.04 18.09 -17.69
N ARG A 7 2.53 16.95 -18.19
CA ARG A 7 2.91 15.61 -17.72
C ARG A 7 4.41 15.35 -17.89
N HIS A 8 4.94 15.65 -19.07
CA HIS A 8 6.37 15.50 -19.35
C HIS A 8 7.23 16.35 -18.43
N ARG A 9 6.88 17.64 -18.26
CA ARG A 9 7.61 18.54 -17.35
C ARG A 9 7.60 18.03 -15.91
N MET A 10 6.45 17.62 -15.39
CA MET A 10 6.34 17.09 -14.02
C MET A 10 7.22 15.85 -13.83
N ARG A 11 7.25 14.95 -14.82
CA ARG A 11 8.09 13.75 -14.77
C ARG A 11 9.58 14.11 -14.76
N GLN A 12 10.03 15.06 -15.58
CA GLN A 12 11.42 15.51 -15.57
C GLN A 12 11.79 16.18 -14.24
N GLN A 13 10.94 17.04 -13.71
CA GLN A 13 11.13 17.64 -12.40
C GLN A 13 11.20 16.61 -11.27
N ALA A 14 10.41 15.54 -11.34
CA ALA A 14 10.46 14.44 -10.39
C ALA A 14 11.80 13.68 -10.47
N ILE A 15 12.29 13.42 -11.69
CA ILE A 15 13.57 12.78 -11.91
C ILE A 15 14.69 13.65 -11.32
N GLU A 16 14.73 14.93 -11.64
CA GLU A 16 15.74 15.87 -11.13
C GLU A 16 15.69 15.94 -9.60
N ALA A 17 14.51 16.09 -9.02
CA ALA A 17 14.30 16.17 -7.59
C ALA A 17 14.71 14.90 -6.84
N SER A 18 14.57 13.73 -7.46
CA SER A 18 14.85 12.43 -6.85
C SER A 18 16.29 11.93 -7.02
N GLN A 19 17.15 12.67 -7.75
CA GLN A 19 18.54 12.28 -8.03
C GLN A 19 19.49 12.43 -6.84
N SER A 20 19.14 13.21 -5.83
CA SER A 20 20.01 13.52 -4.71
C SER A 20 19.47 12.93 -3.41
N ALA A 21 20.09 11.84 -2.93
CA ALA A 21 19.78 11.27 -1.62
C ALA A 21 20.22 12.21 -0.47
N ASP A 22 21.30 12.99 -0.67
CA ASP A 22 21.87 13.87 0.34
C ASP A 22 21.28 15.29 0.33
N ASN A 23 20.57 15.68 -0.72
CA ASN A 23 19.97 17.00 -0.82
C ASN A 23 18.45 16.87 -0.71
N PRO A 24 17.87 17.33 0.40
CA PRO A 24 16.42 17.26 0.54
C PRO A 24 15.78 17.98 -0.66
N LEU A 25 14.80 17.31 -1.28
CA LEU A 25 13.94 17.80 -2.37
C LEU A 25 13.36 19.21 -2.14
N ARG A 26 13.65 19.81 -0.99
CA ARG A 26 13.11 21.08 -0.49
C ARG A 26 13.49 22.31 -1.33
N HIS A 27 14.45 22.19 -2.24
CA HIS A 27 14.98 23.33 -3.01
C HIS A 27 14.75 23.25 -4.51
N THR A 28 13.96 22.30 -4.99
CA THR A 28 13.56 22.27 -6.39
C THR A 28 12.18 22.87 -6.57
N SER A 29 12.05 23.85 -7.42
CA SER A 29 10.77 24.54 -7.70
C SER A 29 9.62 23.58 -8.09
N GLY A 30 9.95 22.48 -8.75
CA GLY A 30 8.98 21.44 -9.11
C GLY A 30 8.41 20.70 -7.91
N TYR A 31 9.26 20.31 -6.95
CA TYR A 31 8.82 19.64 -5.73
C TYR A 31 7.99 20.55 -4.84
N GLU A 32 8.40 21.80 -4.67
CA GLU A 32 7.63 22.80 -3.90
C GLU A 32 6.23 22.99 -4.47
N GLN A 33 6.10 23.09 -5.79
CA GLN A 33 4.80 23.16 -6.45
C GLN A 33 3.94 21.92 -6.18
N MET A 34 4.55 20.73 -6.20
CA MET A 34 3.84 19.48 -5.87
C MET A 34 3.41 19.43 -4.41
N LEU A 35 4.23 19.94 -3.48
CA LEU A 35 3.87 20.01 -2.06
C LEU A 35 2.73 21.00 -1.82
N ILE A 36 2.72 22.15 -2.49
CA ILE A 36 1.61 23.13 -2.40
C ILE A 36 0.31 22.46 -2.87
N LYS A 37 0.33 21.82 -4.05
CA LYS A 37 -0.81 21.08 -4.58
C LYS A 37 -1.27 20.00 -3.60
N LEU A 38 -0.36 19.19 -3.08
CA LEU A 38 -0.66 18.12 -2.13
C LEU A 38 -1.33 18.66 -0.86
N ASN A 39 -0.82 19.75 -0.33
CA ASN A 39 -1.37 20.37 0.87
C ASN A 39 -2.79 20.92 0.63
N ASP A 40 -3.05 21.49 -0.53
CA ASP A 40 -4.39 21.96 -0.90
C ASP A 40 -5.37 20.78 -1.03
N ASP A 41 -4.97 19.70 -1.67
CA ASP A 41 -5.79 18.50 -1.80
C ASP A 41 -6.01 17.82 -0.43
N LYS A 42 -5.01 17.77 0.45
CA LYS A 42 -5.16 17.31 1.85
C LYS A 42 -6.18 18.19 2.62
N ARG A 43 -6.15 19.50 2.46
CA ARG A 43 -7.14 20.42 3.09
C ARG A 43 -8.55 20.15 2.59
N ARG A 44 -8.72 19.90 1.28
CA ARG A 44 -10.02 19.55 0.69
C ARG A 44 -10.54 18.21 1.23
N LEU A 45 -9.69 17.17 1.29
CA LEU A 45 -10.02 15.86 1.85
C LEU A 45 -10.39 15.94 3.33
N LYS A 46 -9.75 16.82 4.10
CA LYS A 46 -10.05 17.00 5.54
C LYS A 46 -11.46 17.51 5.80
N LYS A 47 -12.06 18.24 4.85
CA LYS A 47 -13.44 18.73 4.93
C LYS A 47 -14.49 17.66 4.65
N VAL A 48 -14.10 16.52 4.09
CA VAL A 48 -15.01 15.40 3.81
C VAL A 48 -15.01 14.46 5.01
N HIS A 49 -16.18 14.12 5.55
CA HIS A 49 -16.30 13.20 6.69
C HIS A 49 -16.45 11.74 6.26
N SER A 50 -17.16 11.47 5.18
CA SER A 50 -17.37 10.11 4.67
C SER A 50 -16.08 9.51 4.12
N ASN A 51 -15.70 8.33 4.61
CA ASN A 51 -14.53 7.60 4.11
C ASN A 51 -14.72 7.15 2.65
N GLU A 52 -15.92 6.75 2.27
CA GLU A 52 -16.25 6.39 0.89
C GLU A 52 -16.05 7.58 -0.07
N ARG A 53 -16.58 8.75 0.31
CA ARG A 53 -16.37 9.98 -0.47
C ARG A 53 -14.90 10.41 -0.51
N LYS A 54 -14.13 10.20 0.57
CA LYS A 54 -12.69 10.43 0.57
C LYS A 54 -11.99 9.50 -0.42
N ALA A 55 -12.33 8.21 -0.43
CA ALA A 55 -11.75 7.25 -1.37
C ALA A 55 -12.06 7.64 -2.82
N GLU A 56 -13.30 8.01 -3.11
CA GLU A 56 -13.68 8.49 -4.44
C GLU A 56 -12.93 9.75 -4.86
N MET A 57 -12.83 10.73 -3.97
CA MET A 57 -12.07 11.95 -4.23
C MET A 57 -10.57 11.65 -4.47
N LYS A 58 -9.98 10.69 -3.74
CA LYS A 58 -8.60 10.27 -3.97
C LYS A 58 -8.44 9.64 -5.36
N ARG A 59 -9.38 8.78 -5.81
CA ARG A 59 -9.36 8.21 -7.18
C ARG A 59 -9.33 9.32 -8.24
N GLN A 60 -10.08 10.40 -8.04
CA GLN A 60 -10.10 11.54 -8.97
C GLN A 60 -8.81 12.37 -8.94
N LEU A 61 -8.14 12.47 -7.80
CA LEU A 61 -6.90 13.23 -7.63
C LEU A 61 -5.66 12.47 -8.11
N LEU A 62 -5.60 11.15 -7.89
CA LEU A 62 -4.43 10.31 -8.17
C LEU A 62 -3.86 10.48 -9.58
N PRO A 63 -4.66 10.55 -10.67
CA PRO A 63 -4.11 10.72 -12.03
C PRO A 63 -3.26 11.99 -12.22
N GLU A 64 -3.46 13.01 -11.39
CA GLU A 64 -2.67 14.24 -11.46
C GLU A 64 -1.27 14.10 -10.85
N TYR A 65 -1.07 13.11 -9.97
CA TYR A 65 0.22 12.81 -9.35
C TYR A 65 1.04 11.78 -10.12
N MET A 66 0.40 11.02 -11.02
CA MET A 66 1.07 9.91 -11.72
C MET A 66 2.33 10.30 -12.50
N PRO A 67 2.40 11.48 -13.20
CA PRO A 67 3.64 11.87 -13.86
C PRO A 67 4.82 12.06 -12.89
N TRP A 68 4.54 12.57 -11.67
CA TRP A 68 5.54 12.69 -10.61
C TRP A 68 6.01 11.32 -10.15
N VAL A 69 5.07 10.44 -9.78
CA VAL A 69 5.36 9.07 -9.32
C VAL A 69 6.19 8.30 -10.35
N SER A 70 5.77 8.33 -11.62
CA SER A 70 6.51 7.64 -12.69
C SER A 70 7.94 8.14 -12.82
N GLY A 71 8.18 9.46 -12.71
CA GLY A 71 9.51 10.02 -12.75
C GLY A 71 10.42 9.53 -11.62
N VAL A 72 9.87 9.50 -10.39
CA VAL A 72 10.61 9.00 -9.22
C VAL A 72 10.92 7.50 -9.35
N LEU A 73 9.92 6.68 -9.69
CA LEU A 73 10.10 5.23 -9.79
C LEU A 73 11.08 4.82 -10.90
N GLU A 74 11.12 5.58 -12.00
CA GLU A 74 12.01 5.25 -13.13
C GLU A 74 13.48 5.57 -12.88
N LYS A 75 13.76 6.71 -12.26
CA LYS A 75 15.13 7.24 -12.18
C LYS A 75 15.49 7.84 -10.82
N GLY A 76 14.66 7.71 -9.82
CA GLY A 76 14.95 8.19 -8.48
C GLY A 76 16.09 7.42 -7.83
N LYS A 77 16.81 8.10 -6.92
CA LYS A 77 17.93 7.55 -6.13
C LYS A 77 17.63 7.51 -4.63
N GLY A 78 16.36 7.44 -4.27
CA GLY A 78 15.94 7.24 -2.88
C GLY A 78 15.86 8.50 -2.03
N ALA A 79 15.77 9.68 -2.63
CA ALA A 79 15.49 10.88 -1.85
C ALA A 79 14.10 10.79 -1.18
N GLN A 80 14.00 11.23 0.09
CA GLN A 80 12.73 11.24 0.82
C GLN A 80 11.71 12.15 0.12
N ASP A 81 10.56 11.59 -0.24
CA ASP A 81 9.52 12.26 -1.01
C ASP A 81 8.14 12.14 -0.35
N ALA A 82 7.68 13.24 0.26
CA ALA A 82 6.39 13.29 0.93
C ALA A 82 5.20 13.16 -0.05
N VAL A 83 5.38 13.56 -1.32
CA VAL A 83 4.35 13.41 -2.37
C VAL A 83 4.19 11.94 -2.71
N LEU A 84 5.30 11.25 -3.02
CA LEU A 84 5.33 9.82 -3.33
C LEU A 84 4.70 9.00 -2.21
N MET A 85 5.15 9.21 -0.97
CA MET A 85 4.66 8.47 0.19
C MET A 85 3.18 8.73 0.48
N THR A 86 2.70 9.96 0.28
CA THR A 86 1.26 10.26 0.44
C THR A 86 0.43 9.61 -0.67
N VAL A 87 0.93 9.61 -1.90
CA VAL A 87 0.25 8.97 -3.04
C VAL A 87 0.15 7.46 -2.83
N MET A 88 1.17 6.81 -2.27
CA MET A 88 1.11 5.40 -1.88
C MET A 88 -0.08 5.11 -0.95
N ILE A 89 -0.23 5.90 0.11
CA ILE A 89 -1.35 5.74 1.05
C ILE A 89 -2.70 6.01 0.36
N TRP A 90 -2.77 7.04 -0.47
CA TRP A 90 -4.01 7.34 -1.20
C TRP A 90 -4.41 6.25 -2.18
N ARG A 91 -3.45 5.54 -2.78
CA ARG A 91 -3.73 4.36 -3.62
C ARG A 91 -4.34 3.22 -2.79
N LEU A 92 -3.79 2.93 -1.60
CA LEU A 92 -4.39 1.94 -0.67
C LEU A 92 -5.81 2.33 -0.28
N ASP A 93 -6.04 3.58 0.09
CA ASP A 93 -7.36 4.11 0.43
C ASP A 93 -8.36 4.06 -0.73
N ALA A 94 -7.87 4.22 -1.96
CA ALA A 94 -8.66 4.17 -3.19
C ALA A 94 -8.91 2.73 -3.70
N GLY A 95 -8.25 1.73 -3.09
CA GLY A 95 -8.33 0.32 -3.48
C GLY A 95 -7.34 -0.10 -4.59
N ASP A 96 -6.42 0.78 -4.99
CA ASP A 96 -5.36 0.46 -5.95
C ASP A 96 -4.14 -0.12 -5.21
N VAL A 97 -4.29 -1.35 -4.71
CA VAL A 97 -3.22 -2.05 -3.98
C VAL A 97 -2.00 -2.31 -4.88
N PRO A 98 -2.14 -2.82 -6.12
CA PRO A 98 -0.97 -3.06 -6.97
C PRO A 98 -0.13 -1.80 -7.18
N GLY A 99 -0.75 -0.68 -7.51
CA GLY A 99 -0.03 0.56 -7.70
C GLY A 99 0.59 1.13 -6.40
N ALA A 100 0.00 0.86 -5.25
CA ALA A 100 0.62 1.20 -3.97
C ALA A 100 1.87 0.34 -3.70
N LEU A 101 1.83 -0.97 -4.05
CA LEU A 101 2.97 -1.88 -3.87
C LEU A 101 4.17 -1.52 -4.76
N GLU A 102 3.95 -0.97 -5.96
CA GLU A 102 5.04 -0.43 -6.78
C GLU A 102 5.83 0.65 -6.03
N ILE A 103 5.11 1.60 -5.42
CA ILE A 103 5.72 2.67 -4.62
C ILE A 103 6.36 2.10 -3.35
N ALA A 104 5.67 1.18 -2.67
CA ALA A 104 6.17 0.57 -1.45
C ALA A 104 7.48 -0.18 -1.67
N ARG A 105 7.62 -0.92 -2.76
CA ARG A 105 8.86 -1.60 -3.14
C ARG A 105 10.02 -0.63 -3.27
N TYR A 106 9.81 0.46 -4.00
CA TYR A 106 10.81 1.52 -4.12
C TYR A 106 11.15 2.12 -2.74
N ALA A 107 10.14 2.45 -1.96
CA ALA A 107 10.31 3.06 -0.65
C ALA A 107 11.07 2.16 0.34
N LEU A 108 10.78 0.86 0.38
CA LEU A 108 11.51 -0.11 1.20
C LEU A 108 12.96 -0.28 0.74
N THR A 109 13.19 -0.42 -0.57
CA THR A 109 14.53 -0.56 -1.15
C THR A 109 15.44 0.62 -0.80
N HIS A 110 14.87 1.82 -0.71
CA HIS A 110 15.62 3.05 -0.45
C HIS A 110 15.49 3.56 1.01
N GLY A 111 14.83 2.82 1.89
CA GLY A 111 14.68 3.21 3.29
C GLY A 111 13.86 4.49 3.50
N LEU A 112 12.88 4.79 2.63
CA LEU A 112 12.02 5.94 2.82
C LEU A 112 11.12 5.77 4.04
N VAL A 113 10.90 6.86 4.77
CA VAL A 113 10.06 6.83 5.96
C VAL A 113 8.60 7.13 5.64
N SER A 114 7.72 6.62 6.49
CA SER A 114 6.28 6.88 6.39
C SER A 114 5.97 8.38 6.41
N PRO A 115 4.92 8.82 5.70
CA PRO A 115 4.55 10.22 5.67
C PRO A 115 4.09 10.72 7.04
N ASP A 116 4.12 12.04 7.23
CA ASP A 116 3.60 12.67 8.44
C ASP A 116 2.15 12.23 8.73
N GLY A 117 1.90 11.86 9.97
CA GLY A 117 0.63 11.28 10.41
C GLY A 117 0.69 9.77 10.68
N PHE A 118 1.67 9.07 10.11
CA PHE A 118 1.91 7.63 10.32
C PHE A 118 3.23 7.34 11.05
N LYS A 119 3.80 8.33 11.73
CA LYS A 119 5.14 8.25 12.38
C LYS A 119 5.29 7.13 13.42
N ARG A 120 4.18 6.56 13.91
CA ARG A 120 4.20 5.48 14.91
C ARG A 120 4.32 4.08 14.31
N ALA A 121 4.10 3.95 13.02
CA ALA A 121 4.19 2.69 12.31
C ALA A 121 5.34 2.74 11.31
N SER A 122 6.20 1.72 11.32
CA SER A 122 7.17 1.54 10.23
C SER A 122 6.41 1.35 8.90
N LEU A 123 7.08 1.62 7.79
CA LEU A 123 6.46 1.43 6.47
C LEU A 123 5.98 -0.02 6.25
N PRO A 124 6.76 -1.07 6.60
CA PRO A 124 6.29 -2.46 6.50
C PRO A 124 5.04 -2.74 7.32
N TYR A 125 4.99 -2.22 8.56
CA TYR A 125 3.80 -2.36 9.42
C TYR A 125 2.57 -1.71 8.77
N LEU A 126 2.71 -0.44 8.36
CA LEU A 126 1.62 0.29 7.71
C LEU A 126 1.11 -0.43 6.47
N LEU A 127 2.03 -0.93 5.63
CA LEU A 127 1.70 -1.66 4.41
C LEU A 127 0.91 -2.94 4.73
N ALA A 128 1.40 -3.77 5.63
CA ALA A 128 0.75 -5.02 6.01
C ALA A 128 -0.65 -4.77 6.59
N GLU A 129 -0.81 -3.77 7.46
CA GLU A 129 -2.08 -3.42 8.09
C GLU A 129 -3.11 -2.91 7.07
N GLU A 130 -2.71 -1.98 6.20
CA GLU A 130 -3.63 -1.38 5.23
C GLU A 130 -4.04 -2.36 4.12
N VAL A 131 -3.09 -3.15 3.60
CA VAL A 131 -3.39 -4.18 2.59
C VAL A 131 -4.31 -5.25 3.17
N ALA A 132 -4.01 -5.76 4.38
CA ALA A 132 -4.87 -6.74 5.04
C ALA A 132 -6.27 -6.17 5.31
N SER A 133 -6.37 -4.91 5.72
CA SER A 133 -7.65 -4.22 5.97
C SER A 133 -8.45 -4.03 4.70
N ALA A 134 -7.83 -3.59 3.61
CA ALA A 134 -8.46 -3.41 2.31
C ALA A 134 -9.00 -4.74 1.77
N ALA A 135 -8.17 -5.78 1.78
CA ALA A 135 -8.56 -7.12 1.33
C ALA A 135 -9.67 -7.71 2.20
N THR A 136 -9.62 -7.52 3.52
CA THR A 136 -10.67 -8.01 4.43
C THR A 136 -12.01 -7.32 4.15
N ARG A 137 -12.01 -6.01 3.91
CA ARG A 137 -13.24 -5.27 3.56
C ARG A 137 -13.84 -5.78 2.24
N ALA A 138 -13.00 -5.92 1.20
CA ALA A 138 -13.44 -6.43 -0.10
C ALA A 138 -13.99 -7.86 0.01
N TRP A 139 -13.27 -8.75 0.67
CA TRP A 139 -13.67 -10.14 0.89
C TRP A 139 -14.99 -10.25 1.66
N THR A 140 -15.16 -9.47 2.74
CA THR A 140 -16.41 -9.43 3.53
C THR A 140 -17.58 -8.91 2.70
N ALA A 141 -17.34 -7.95 1.82
CA ALA A 141 -18.33 -7.44 0.87
C ALA A 141 -18.59 -8.39 -0.32
N LYS A 142 -17.95 -9.57 -0.35
CA LYS A 142 -18.00 -10.54 -1.46
C LYS A 142 -17.53 -9.95 -2.79
N ALA A 143 -16.71 -8.93 -2.76
CA ALA A 143 -16.04 -8.40 -3.92
C ALA A 143 -14.81 -9.28 -4.27
N PRO A 144 -14.43 -9.38 -5.55
CA PRO A 144 -13.22 -10.10 -5.95
C PRO A 144 -11.99 -9.53 -5.24
N VAL A 145 -11.13 -10.41 -4.73
CA VAL A 145 -9.84 -10.06 -4.14
C VAL A 145 -8.75 -10.83 -4.87
N ASP A 146 -7.80 -10.10 -5.45
CA ASP A 146 -6.62 -10.70 -6.04
C ASP A 146 -5.65 -11.15 -4.94
N VAL A 147 -5.13 -12.36 -5.06
CA VAL A 147 -4.20 -12.94 -4.08
C VAL A 147 -2.77 -12.42 -4.27
N ASP A 148 -2.35 -12.08 -5.48
CA ASP A 148 -0.97 -11.72 -5.78
C ASP A 148 -0.48 -10.50 -4.99
N PRO A 149 -1.26 -9.40 -4.84
CA PRO A 149 -0.88 -8.30 -3.96
C PRO A 149 -0.71 -8.70 -2.49
N LEU A 150 -1.48 -9.66 -2.00
CA LEU A 150 -1.36 -10.16 -0.63
C LEU A 150 -0.05 -10.93 -0.44
N LEU A 151 0.26 -11.84 -1.36
CA LEU A 151 1.52 -12.61 -1.35
C LEU A 151 2.73 -11.68 -1.50
N ALA A 152 2.68 -10.72 -2.42
CA ALA A 152 3.73 -9.73 -2.58
C ALA A 152 3.94 -8.89 -1.31
N THR A 153 2.87 -8.53 -0.59
CA THR A 153 2.98 -7.80 0.68
C THR A 153 3.65 -8.65 1.75
N ILE A 154 3.29 -9.93 1.85
CA ILE A 154 3.93 -10.88 2.79
C ILE A 154 5.43 -10.95 2.50
N GLU A 155 5.82 -11.19 1.24
CA GLU A 155 7.21 -11.29 0.81
C GLU A 155 8.00 -10.01 1.15
N MET A 156 7.45 -8.84 0.81
CA MET A 156 8.11 -7.54 1.04
C MET A 156 8.27 -7.20 2.52
N THR A 157 7.49 -7.81 3.40
CA THR A 157 7.49 -7.50 4.83
C THR A 157 7.95 -8.67 5.71
N GLU A 158 8.42 -9.77 5.13
CA GLU A 158 8.76 -11.00 5.85
C GLU A 158 9.88 -10.79 6.88
N SER A 159 10.94 -10.09 6.49
CA SER A 159 12.11 -9.82 7.33
C SER A 159 11.93 -8.63 8.30
N GLU A 160 10.82 -7.92 8.21
CA GLU A 160 10.61 -6.68 8.92
C GLU A 160 9.98 -6.90 10.30
N ASP A 161 10.38 -6.11 11.29
CA ASP A 161 9.76 -6.16 12.61
C ASP A 161 8.40 -5.45 12.63
N MET A 162 7.37 -6.17 13.11
CA MET A 162 6.02 -5.65 13.28
C MET A 162 5.23 -6.50 14.30
N PRO A 163 4.14 -5.97 14.88
CA PRO A 163 3.30 -6.74 15.80
C PRO A 163 2.76 -8.02 15.15
N ASP A 164 2.85 -9.14 15.88
CA ASP A 164 2.36 -10.45 15.42
C ASP A 164 0.90 -10.43 14.99
N GLN A 165 0.06 -9.63 15.65
CA GLN A 165 -1.36 -9.48 15.30
C GLN A 165 -1.56 -8.91 13.89
N VAL A 166 -0.68 -7.99 13.46
CA VAL A 166 -0.75 -7.39 12.11
C VAL A 166 -0.35 -8.42 11.06
N ARG A 167 0.74 -9.13 11.31
CA ARG A 167 1.20 -10.22 10.45
C ARG A 167 0.16 -11.35 10.38
N ALA A 168 -0.43 -11.71 11.52
CA ALA A 168 -1.50 -12.71 11.58
C ALA A 168 -2.72 -12.30 10.76
N LYS A 169 -3.12 -11.03 10.80
CA LYS A 169 -4.23 -10.48 10.01
C LYS A 169 -3.98 -10.62 8.51
N LEU A 170 -2.77 -10.29 8.06
CA LEU A 170 -2.38 -10.43 6.66
C LEU A 170 -2.41 -11.89 6.21
N HIS A 171 -1.80 -12.81 6.98
CA HIS A 171 -1.83 -14.23 6.68
C HIS A 171 -3.25 -14.81 6.70
N LYS A 172 -4.10 -14.40 7.65
CA LYS A 172 -5.50 -14.83 7.73
C LYS A 172 -6.27 -14.52 6.47
N ILE A 173 -6.26 -13.25 6.02
CA ILE A 173 -7.00 -12.86 4.82
C ILE A 173 -6.42 -13.52 3.57
N THR A 174 -5.11 -13.64 3.46
CA THR A 174 -4.45 -14.37 2.37
C THR A 174 -4.93 -15.82 2.33
N GLY A 175 -4.98 -16.50 3.47
CA GLY A 175 -5.50 -17.87 3.56
C GLY A 175 -6.95 -17.99 3.11
N TYR A 176 -7.81 -17.04 3.44
CA TYR A 176 -9.20 -17.04 2.98
C TYR A 176 -9.33 -16.84 1.48
N VAL A 177 -8.59 -15.89 0.91
CA VAL A 177 -8.60 -15.64 -0.54
C VAL A 177 -8.06 -16.84 -1.31
N LEU A 178 -6.97 -17.45 -0.86
CA LEU A 178 -6.41 -18.68 -1.45
C LEU A 178 -7.39 -19.86 -1.39
N ARG A 179 -8.08 -20.05 -0.25
CA ARG A 179 -9.09 -21.08 -0.10
C ARG A 179 -10.22 -20.90 -1.11
N ASP A 180 -10.72 -19.69 -1.23
CA ASP A 180 -11.83 -19.35 -2.14
C ASP A 180 -11.40 -19.46 -3.62
N ALA A 181 -10.11 -19.31 -3.91
CA ALA A 181 -9.47 -19.59 -5.21
C ALA A 181 -9.16 -21.08 -5.47
N GLY A 182 -9.51 -22.00 -4.55
CA GLY A 182 -9.25 -23.42 -4.69
C GLY A 182 -7.81 -23.86 -4.40
N ARG A 183 -6.93 -22.96 -3.93
CA ARG A 183 -5.53 -23.21 -3.58
C ARG A 183 -5.42 -23.70 -2.13
N ALA A 184 -6.03 -24.84 -1.84
CA ALA A 184 -6.25 -25.34 -0.48
C ALA A 184 -4.96 -25.57 0.33
N SER A 185 -3.91 -26.10 -0.28
CA SER A 185 -2.63 -26.34 0.40
C SER A 185 -1.96 -25.05 0.87
N GLU A 186 -1.93 -24.04 -0.01
CA GLU A 186 -1.37 -22.73 0.31
C GLU A 186 -2.24 -22.00 1.34
N ALA A 187 -3.56 -22.07 1.20
CA ALA A 187 -4.49 -21.54 2.18
C ALA A 187 -4.22 -22.11 3.58
N MET A 188 -4.01 -23.43 3.68
CA MET A 188 -3.67 -24.09 4.93
C MET A 188 -2.40 -23.54 5.55
N THR A 189 -1.34 -23.35 4.77
CA THR A 189 -0.06 -22.79 5.23
C THR A 189 -0.27 -21.41 5.86
N HIS A 190 -1.01 -20.52 5.18
CA HIS A 190 -1.25 -19.17 5.68
C HIS A 190 -2.19 -19.14 6.90
N LEU A 191 -3.23 -19.97 6.95
CA LEU A 191 -4.12 -20.03 8.10
C LEU A 191 -3.41 -20.56 9.34
N VAL A 192 -2.59 -21.62 9.19
CA VAL A 192 -1.76 -22.14 10.28
C VAL A 192 -0.78 -21.09 10.77
N ARG A 193 -0.11 -20.36 9.85
CA ARG A 193 0.80 -19.29 10.24
C ARG A 193 0.09 -18.16 10.99
N ALA A 194 -1.10 -17.75 10.56
CA ALA A 194 -1.91 -16.76 11.27
C ALA A 194 -2.23 -17.20 12.70
N HIS A 195 -2.59 -18.47 12.89
CA HIS A 195 -2.87 -19.04 14.21
C HIS A 195 -1.64 -19.08 15.12
N GLN A 196 -0.47 -19.46 14.57
CA GLN A 196 0.80 -19.46 15.31
C GLN A 196 1.19 -18.06 15.80
N LEU A 197 1.00 -17.03 14.97
CA LEU A 197 1.30 -15.64 15.29
C LEU A 197 0.31 -15.05 16.29
N HIS A 198 -0.97 -15.44 16.21
CA HIS A 198 -2.03 -14.93 17.08
C HIS A 198 -3.12 -15.98 17.24
N ASP A 199 -3.09 -16.73 18.34
CA ASP A 199 -4.05 -17.81 18.64
C ASP A 199 -5.52 -17.30 18.61
N GLY A 200 -5.77 -16.10 19.10
CA GLY A 200 -7.07 -15.43 19.09
C GLY A 200 -7.56 -14.92 17.73
N CYS A 201 -6.85 -15.13 16.62
CA CYS A 201 -7.23 -14.62 15.30
C CYS A 201 -8.49 -15.28 14.69
N GLY A 202 -9.00 -16.35 15.30
CA GLY A 202 -10.29 -16.97 15.00
C GLY A 202 -10.30 -17.88 13.76
N VAL A 203 -9.16 -18.48 13.36
CA VAL A 203 -9.05 -19.36 12.18
C VAL A 203 -9.07 -20.86 12.50
N LYS A 204 -9.09 -21.27 13.76
CA LYS A 204 -8.96 -22.67 14.18
C LYS A 204 -9.97 -23.60 13.51
N LYS A 205 -11.26 -23.22 13.52
CA LYS A 205 -12.31 -24.01 12.86
C LYS A 205 -12.16 -24.05 11.33
N ASP A 206 -11.61 -23.01 10.72
CA ASP A 206 -11.37 -22.99 9.28
C ASP A 206 -10.23 -23.93 8.89
N ILE A 207 -9.16 -24.01 9.69
CA ILE A 207 -8.06 -24.98 9.54
C ILE A 207 -8.61 -26.40 9.63
N GLU A 208 -9.41 -26.73 10.63
CA GLU A 208 -10.00 -28.06 10.82
C GLU A 208 -10.90 -28.46 9.63
N ARG A 209 -11.76 -27.56 9.17
CA ARG A 209 -12.64 -27.77 8.00
C ARG A 209 -11.85 -27.98 6.72
N LEU A 210 -10.85 -27.14 6.47
CA LEU A 210 -10.00 -27.23 5.29
C LEU A 210 -9.19 -28.53 5.31
N GLY A 211 -8.60 -28.92 6.46
CA GLY A 211 -7.89 -30.18 6.62
C GLY A 211 -8.75 -31.41 6.39
N THR A 212 -10.03 -31.35 6.77
CA THR A 212 -10.99 -32.43 6.48
C THR A 212 -11.34 -32.51 4.99
N ALA A 213 -11.49 -31.36 4.34
CA ALA A 213 -11.79 -31.29 2.89
C ALA A 213 -10.63 -31.81 2.02
N MET A 214 -9.38 -31.55 2.42
CA MET A 214 -8.17 -31.98 1.70
C MET A 214 -7.89 -33.50 1.80
N LYS A 215 -8.56 -34.22 2.72
CA LYS A 215 -8.42 -35.67 2.88
C LYS A 215 -9.43 -36.50 2.05
N LYS A 216 -10.40 -35.83 1.44
CA LYS A 216 -11.43 -36.42 0.58
C LYS A 216 -11.00 -36.39 -0.87
#